data_1bc8dfe2350578a1729010adfec0f802
#
_entry.id   1bc8dfe2350578a1729010adfec0f802
#
_cell.length_a   1.000
_cell.length_b   1.000
_cell.length_c   1.000
_cell.angle_alpha   90.00
_cell.angle_beta   90.00
_cell.angle_gamma   90.00
#
_symmetry.space_group_name_H-M   'P 1'
#
loop_
_entity.id
_entity.type
_entity.pdbx_description
1 polymer ?
#
loop_
_entity_poly.entity_id
_entity_poly.type
_entity_poly.pdbx_seq_one_letter_code
_entity_poly.pdbx_strand_id
1 'polypeptide(L)'
;MSLNLGSLGMEDASFNFGGSYIMALDCGTTSVLATIVDEYGCIVAQARRSVKTSFPRPGWAEQDPMTVLASQIAVMMEVQFKSGIHSDRIAAIGISNQRETTVVWDRVSGQPIYNAIVWQC
;
A
#
# COMPACT_ATOMS: atom_id res chain seq x y z
N MET A 1 -16.11 -5.56 -2.56
CA MET A 1 -16.71 -5.67 -2.83
C MET A 1 -16.67 -6.52 -3.17
N SER A 2 -16.56 -7.29 -3.07
CA SER A 2 -16.60 -8.13 -3.43
C SER A 2 -16.61 -8.04 -4.45
N LEU A 3 -16.16 -8.04 -5.11
CA LEU A 3 -16.57 -7.95 -5.99
C LEU A 3 -16.98 -8.99 -6.41
N ASN A 4 -17.51 -9.59 -6.29
CA ASN A 4 -18.03 -10.58 -6.60
C ASN A 4 -18.20 -10.61 -7.81
N LEU A 5 -17.88 -10.89 -8.26
CA LEU A 5 -18.30 -10.82 -9.12
C LEU A 5 -18.89 -11.85 -9.53
N GLY A 6 -19.43 -12.50 -9.51
CA GLY A 6 -20.32 -13.17 -9.67
C GLY A 6 -20.57 -13.90 -10.13
N SER A 7 -20.31 -14.24 -10.50
CA SER A 7 -20.59 -14.48 -10.66
C SER A 7 -20.40 -14.35 -10.84
N LEU A 8 -19.72 -14.13 -10.97
CA LEU A 8 -19.76 -13.43 -10.66
C LEU A 8 -20.28 -13.49 -10.45
N GLY A 9 -20.87 -13.97 -10.32
CA GLY A 9 -21.79 -13.80 -9.98
C GLY A 9 -22.01 -13.30 -9.38
N MET A 10 -22.15 -12.76 -9.45
CA MET A 10 -22.33 -11.92 -8.77
C MET A 10 -23.32 -11.65 -8.09
N GLU A 11 -24.31 -12.19 -8.38
CA GLU A 11 -25.34 -11.76 -7.91
C GLU A 11 -25.28 -11.54 -6.69
N ASP A 12 -24.90 -11.99 -6.25
CA ASP A 12 -24.78 -11.70 -5.10
C ASP A 12 -23.59 -11.23 -4.79
N ALA A 13 -23.16 -10.56 -5.59
CA ALA A 13 -22.06 -9.82 -5.31
C ALA A 13 -22.39 -8.74 -4.46
N SER A 14 -23.39 -8.83 -3.73
CA SER A 14 -23.65 -7.78 -2.84
C SER A 14 -22.52 -7.76 -1.87
N PHE A 15 -21.74 -6.74 -1.95
CA PHE A 15 -20.82 -6.45 -0.95
C PHE A 15 -21.60 -6.08 0.26
N ASN A 16 -21.55 -6.86 1.24
CA ASN A 16 -22.12 -6.50 2.51
C ASN A 16 -21.01 -5.92 3.36
N PHE A 17 -20.98 -4.60 3.45
CA PHE A 17 -19.96 -3.96 4.25
C PHE A 17 -20.30 -3.96 5.73
N GLY A 18 -21.40 -4.56 6.15
CA GLY A 18 -21.76 -4.63 7.56
C GLY A 18 -20.64 -5.22 8.36
N GLY A 19 -19.84 -4.37 9.00
CA GLY A 19 -18.68 -4.82 9.73
C GLY A 19 -17.51 -5.14 8.84
N SER A 20 -17.47 -4.67 7.60
CA SER A 20 -16.33 -4.80 6.70
C SER A 20 -15.61 -3.47 6.56
N TYR A 21 -14.33 -3.56 6.21
CA TYR A 21 -13.44 -2.41 6.14
C TYR A 21 -12.62 -2.46 4.86
N ILE A 22 -12.03 -1.34 4.51
CA ILE A 22 -11.12 -1.23 3.39
C ILE A 22 -9.79 -0.71 3.93
N MET A 23 -8.70 -1.28 3.46
CA MET A 23 -7.37 -0.79 3.74
C MET A 23 -6.87 0.01 2.55
N ALA A 24 -6.49 1.26 2.77
CA ALA A 24 -5.93 2.12 1.75
C ALA A 24 -4.44 2.28 2.02
N LEU A 25 -3.62 2.02 1.00
CA LEU A 25 -2.18 2.15 1.07
C LEU A 25 -1.74 3.30 0.19
N ASP A 26 -0.99 4.23 0.76
CA ASP A 26 -0.43 5.33 0.00
C ASP A 26 1.09 5.21 0.06
N CYS A 27 1.68 4.82 -1.06
CA CYS A 27 3.13 4.72 -1.18
C CYS A 27 3.64 6.04 -1.76
N GLY A 28 3.85 7.01 -0.88
CA GLY A 28 4.32 8.34 -1.27
C GLY A 28 5.83 8.42 -1.42
N THR A 29 6.33 9.58 -1.85
CA THR A 29 7.76 9.81 -2.05
C THR A 29 8.51 10.04 -0.74
N THR A 30 7.85 10.59 0.26
CA THR A 30 8.49 10.90 1.55
C THR A 30 8.03 9.99 2.67
N SER A 31 6.91 9.33 2.49
CA SER A 31 6.36 8.43 3.51
C SER A 31 5.42 7.42 2.90
N VAL A 32 5.25 6.32 3.57
CA VAL A 32 4.21 5.34 3.28
C VAL A 32 3.16 5.42 4.37
N LEU A 33 1.91 5.18 3.99
CA LEU A 33 0.76 5.30 4.88
C LEU A 33 -0.16 4.11 4.66
N ALA A 34 -0.72 3.60 5.73
CA ALA A 34 -1.82 2.65 5.67
C ALA A 34 -2.97 3.19 6.50
N THR A 35 -4.16 3.13 5.95
CA THR A 35 -5.39 3.63 6.60
C THR A 35 -6.45 2.55 6.52
N ILE A 36 -7.16 2.31 7.60
CA ILE A 36 -8.35 1.47 7.58
C ILE A 36 -9.56 2.38 7.69
N VAL A 37 -10.50 2.21 6.79
CA VAL A 37 -11.77 2.97 6.78
C VAL A 37 -12.93 2.00 6.91
N ASP A 38 -14.00 2.48 7.51
CA ASP A 38 -15.22 1.71 7.67
C ASP A 38 -16.15 1.89 6.47
N GLU A 39 -17.32 1.27 6.55
CA GLU A 39 -18.31 1.32 5.46
C GLU A 39 -18.87 2.71 5.21
N TYR A 40 -18.68 3.63 6.14
CA TYR A 40 -19.16 5.01 6.00
C TYR A 40 -18.04 5.95 5.54
N GLY A 41 -16.85 5.42 5.28
CA GLY A 41 -15.71 6.21 4.86
C GLY A 41 -14.98 6.89 6.02
N CYS A 42 -15.28 6.52 7.25
CA CYS A 42 -14.61 7.08 8.41
C CYS A 42 -13.30 6.36 8.68
N ILE A 43 -12.27 7.13 9.00
CA ILE A 43 -10.96 6.57 9.32
C ILE A 43 -11.00 5.92 10.70
N VAL A 44 -10.68 4.63 10.73
CA VAL A 44 -10.64 3.87 11.97
C VAL A 44 -9.26 3.95 12.61
N ALA A 45 -8.21 3.83 11.78
CA ALA A 45 -6.83 3.88 12.25
C ALA A 45 -5.91 4.20 11.07
N GLN A 46 -4.74 4.75 11.41
CA GLN A 46 -3.69 5.04 10.42
C GLN A 46 -2.33 4.71 11.00
N ALA A 47 -1.40 4.36 10.12
CA ALA A 47 0.00 4.18 10.46
C ALA A 47 0.84 4.74 9.33
N ARG A 48 1.95 5.41 9.65
CA ARG A 48 2.80 6.09 8.68
C ARG A 48 4.25 5.86 9.02
N ARG A 49 5.09 5.74 8.01
CA ARG A 49 6.54 5.71 8.17
C ARG A 49 7.20 6.55 7.11
N SER A 50 8.29 7.21 7.48
CA SER A 50 9.10 7.96 6.52
C SER A 50 9.85 7.02 5.60
N VAL A 51 10.05 7.45 4.36
CA VAL A 51 10.86 6.75 3.38
C VAL A 51 12.06 7.62 3.08
N LYS A 52 13.25 7.01 3.09
CA LYS A 52 14.48 7.74 2.90
C LYS A 52 14.82 7.82 1.42
N THR A 53 15.16 9.03 0.98
CA THR A 53 15.71 9.26 -0.36
C THR A 53 17.19 9.55 -0.22
N SER A 54 18.01 8.93 -1.05
CA SER A 54 19.44 9.20 -1.10
C SER A 54 19.77 10.01 -2.35
N PHE A 55 20.83 10.78 -2.26
CA PHE A 55 21.28 11.65 -3.35
C PHE A 55 22.75 11.32 -3.65
N PRO A 56 23.02 10.21 -4.37
CA PRO A 56 24.40 9.75 -4.57
C PRO A 56 25.24 10.70 -5.40
N ARG A 57 24.61 11.51 -6.23
CA ARG A 57 25.29 12.51 -7.08
C ARG A 57 24.35 13.70 -7.25
N PRO A 58 24.91 14.90 -7.60
CA PRO A 58 24.05 16.04 -7.89
C PRO A 58 23.01 15.71 -8.98
N GLY A 59 21.75 16.01 -8.70
CA GLY A 59 20.65 15.73 -9.62
C GLY A 59 20.14 14.30 -9.59
N TRP A 60 20.71 13.41 -8.77
CA TRP A 60 20.27 12.03 -8.65
C TRP A 60 19.49 11.86 -7.36
N ALA A 61 18.33 11.25 -7.44
CA ALA A 61 17.53 10.93 -6.27
C ALA A 61 17.07 9.47 -6.38
N GLU A 62 17.34 8.68 -5.35
CA GLU A 62 17.11 7.24 -5.38
C GLU A 62 16.52 6.78 -4.07
N GLN A 63 15.76 5.69 -4.13
CA GLN A 63 15.24 5.01 -2.95
C GLN A 63 15.52 3.51 -3.09
N ASP A 64 15.75 2.85 -1.95
CA ASP A 64 15.89 1.39 -1.93
C ASP A 64 14.48 0.77 -1.99
N PRO A 65 14.12 0.09 -3.08
CA PRO A 65 12.77 -0.47 -3.20
C PRO A 65 12.43 -1.49 -2.11
N MET A 66 13.41 -2.24 -1.63
CA MET A 66 13.14 -3.24 -0.59
C MET A 66 12.84 -2.57 0.75
N THR A 67 13.50 -1.46 1.04
CA THR A 67 13.20 -0.67 2.24
C THR A 67 11.81 -0.04 2.14
N VAL A 68 11.43 0.45 0.96
CA VAL A 68 10.09 1.01 0.74
C VAL A 68 9.04 -0.08 0.95
N LEU A 69 9.25 -1.25 0.36
CA LEU A 69 8.34 -2.39 0.51
C LEU A 69 8.21 -2.80 1.98
N ALA A 70 9.34 -2.94 2.66
CA ALA A 70 9.33 -3.32 4.07
C ALA A 70 8.60 -2.30 4.93
N SER A 71 8.76 -1.02 4.63
CA SER A 71 8.05 0.05 5.35
C SER A 71 6.54 0.00 5.09
N GLN A 72 6.15 -0.30 3.85
CA GLN A 72 4.73 -0.42 3.52
C GLN A 72 4.09 -1.61 4.23
N ILE A 73 4.77 -2.75 4.25
CA ILE A 73 4.28 -3.93 4.98
C ILE A 73 4.19 -3.62 6.48
N ALA A 74 5.17 -2.91 7.01
CA ALA A 74 5.18 -2.57 8.43
C ALA A 74 3.98 -1.69 8.82
N VAL A 75 3.63 -0.69 8.00
CA VAL A 75 2.47 0.15 8.33
C VAL A 75 1.16 -0.60 8.15
N MET A 76 1.09 -1.57 7.22
CA MET A 76 -0.08 -2.43 7.09
C MET A 76 -0.30 -3.23 8.37
N MET A 77 0.76 -3.84 8.89
CA MET A 77 0.67 -4.62 10.12
C MET A 77 0.35 -3.72 11.31
N GLU A 78 0.97 -2.57 11.36
CA GLU A 78 0.77 -1.64 12.46
C GLU A 78 -0.66 -1.11 12.51
N VAL A 79 -1.23 -0.72 11.38
CA VAL A 79 -2.59 -0.19 11.34
C VAL A 79 -3.61 -1.28 11.70
N GLN A 80 -3.33 -2.51 11.30
CA GLN A 80 -4.18 -3.63 11.66
C GLN A 80 -4.16 -3.88 13.16
N PHE A 81 -2.98 -3.84 13.75
CA PHE A 81 -2.82 -4.00 15.20
C PHE A 81 -3.50 -2.87 15.96
N LYS A 82 -3.28 -1.63 15.52
CA LYS A 82 -3.86 -0.45 16.18
C LYS A 82 -5.39 -0.47 16.13
N SER A 83 -5.95 -0.91 15.03
CA SER A 83 -7.40 -0.93 14.85
C SER A 83 -8.07 -2.09 15.57
N GLY A 84 -7.33 -3.17 15.82
CA GLY A 84 -7.90 -4.41 16.34
C GLY A 84 -8.77 -5.15 15.34
N ILE A 85 -8.73 -4.72 14.06
CA ILE A 85 -9.56 -5.32 13.02
C ILE A 85 -8.87 -6.54 12.45
N HIS A 86 -9.56 -7.66 12.45
CA HIS A 86 -9.04 -8.91 11.93
C HIS A 86 -8.95 -8.86 10.41
N SER A 87 -7.97 -9.55 9.83
CA SER A 87 -7.72 -9.47 8.38
C SER A 87 -8.90 -9.96 7.54
N ASP A 88 -9.69 -10.90 8.06
CA ASP A 88 -10.86 -11.38 7.33
C ASP A 88 -11.98 -10.34 7.25
N ARG A 89 -11.87 -9.25 8.00
CA ARG A 89 -12.81 -8.13 7.93
C ARG A 89 -12.36 -7.06 6.94
N ILE A 90 -11.19 -7.21 6.34
CA ILE A 90 -10.70 -6.30 5.30
C ILE A 90 -11.23 -6.81 3.95
N ALA A 91 -12.19 -6.10 3.40
CA ALA A 91 -12.86 -6.54 2.16
C ALA A 91 -12.01 -6.28 0.92
N ALA A 92 -11.18 -5.24 0.94
CA ALA A 92 -10.37 -4.87 -0.21
C ALA A 92 -9.21 -3.99 0.22
N ILE A 93 -8.20 -3.90 -0.64
CA ILE A 93 -7.05 -3.02 -0.47
C ILE A 93 -6.96 -2.13 -1.70
N GLY A 94 -6.92 -0.81 -1.49
CA GLY A 94 -6.66 0.15 -2.53
C GLY A 94 -5.24 0.67 -2.41
N ILE A 95 -4.59 0.92 -3.54
CA ILE A 95 -3.18 1.33 -3.54
C ILE A 95 -3.02 2.61 -4.37
N SER A 96 -2.33 3.58 -3.79
CA SER A 96 -1.83 4.76 -4.48
C SER A 96 -0.31 4.69 -4.48
N ASN A 97 0.33 5.00 -5.61
CA ASN A 97 1.77 4.81 -5.77
C ASN A 97 2.50 6.13 -6.00
N GLN A 98 3.84 6.05 -5.97
CA GLN A 98 4.71 7.15 -6.45
C GLN A 98 4.72 7.12 -7.97
N ARG A 99 4.08 8.09 -8.59
CA ARG A 99 4.11 8.19 -10.05
C ARG A 99 5.50 8.58 -10.51
N GLU A 100 5.86 8.14 -11.73
CA GLU A 100 7.12 8.50 -12.37
C GLU A 100 8.37 8.02 -11.63
N THR A 101 8.21 7.05 -10.75
CA THR A 101 9.31 6.38 -10.09
C THR A 101 9.55 5.06 -10.79
N THR A 102 10.79 4.78 -11.16
CA THR A 102 11.14 3.61 -11.95
C THR A 102 11.85 2.57 -11.09
N VAL A 103 11.35 1.35 -11.12
CA VAL A 103 11.99 0.20 -10.48
C VAL A 103 12.13 -0.90 -11.51
N VAL A 104 13.31 -1.49 -11.60
CA VAL A 104 13.56 -2.67 -12.45
C VAL A 104 14.05 -3.79 -11.56
N TRP A 105 13.47 -4.97 -11.71
CA TRP A 105 13.84 -6.11 -10.87
C TRP A 105 13.99 -7.37 -11.70
N ASP A 106 14.76 -8.30 -11.17
CA ASP A 106 14.95 -9.59 -11.81
C ASP A 106 13.67 -10.41 -11.70
N ARG A 107 13.22 -10.93 -12.82
CA ARG A 107 11.95 -11.62 -12.92
C ARG A 107 11.90 -12.90 -12.08
N VAL A 108 13.02 -13.58 -11.96
CA VAL A 108 13.07 -14.88 -11.29
C VAL A 108 13.20 -14.71 -9.78
N SER A 109 14.14 -13.88 -9.34
CA SER A 109 14.40 -13.69 -7.92
C SER A 109 13.50 -12.66 -7.27
N GLY A 110 12.92 -11.76 -8.05
CA GLY A 110 12.13 -10.65 -7.52
C GLY A 110 12.97 -9.54 -6.92
N GLN A 111 14.31 -9.62 -7.04
CA GLN A 111 15.19 -8.63 -6.45
C GLN A 111 15.39 -7.45 -7.38
N PRO A 112 15.35 -6.20 -6.87
CA PRO A 112 15.67 -5.05 -7.71
C PRO A 112 17.12 -5.12 -8.17
N ILE A 113 17.36 -4.75 -9.42
CA ILE A 113 18.73 -4.74 -9.94
C ILE A 113 19.46 -3.45 -9.57
N TYR A 114 18.74 -2.43 -9.17
CA TYR A 114 19.27 -1.14 -8.75
C TYR A 114 18.23 -0.43 -7.90
N ASN A 115 18.61 0.66 -7.27
CA ASN A 115 17.67 1.48 -6.50
C ASN A 115 16.59 2.07 -7.42
N ALA A 116 15.45 2.39 -6.85
CA ALA A 116 14.39 3.08 -7.55
C ALA A 116 14.86 4.50 -7.91
N ILE A 117 14.67 4.88 -9.16
CA ILE A 117 14.96 6.24 -9.62
C ILE A 117 13.70 7.05 -9.41
N VAL A 118 13.75 8.04 -8.51
CA VAL A 118 12.55 8.79 -8.16
C VAL A 118 12.48 10.09 -8.95
N TRP A 119 11.26 10.61 -9.09
CA TRP A 119 10.96 11.75 -9.93
C TRP A 119 11.63 13.05 -9.49
N GLN A 120 12.11 13.10 -8.26
CA GLN A 120 12.80 14.28 -7.74
C GLN A 120 14.19 14.48 -8.34
N CYS A 121 14.64 13.56 -9.15
CA CYS A 121 15.92 13.69 -9.84
C CYS A 121 15.99 14.97 -10.64
#